data_0ed85e124ebc69eebe218e17f27d0e86
#
_entry.id   0ed85e124ebc69eebe218e17f27d0e86
#
_cell.length_a   1.000
_cell.length_b   1.000
_cell.length_c   1.000
_cell.angle_alpha   90.00
_cell.angle_beta   90.00
_cell.angle_gamma   90.00
#
_symmetry.space_group_name_H-M   'P 1'
#
loop_
_entity.id
_entity.type
_entity.pdbx_description
1 polymer ?
#
loop_
_entity_poly.entity_id
_entity_poly.type
_entity_poly.pdbx_seq_one_letter_code
_entity_poly.pdbx_strand_id
1 'polypeptide(L)'
;MFRMLDEDSPISKEDFLQFEEILGKKLSEAMKDFYLKYNGGQPQVRGVHDDRHIFPFNSFDSLDEMRKSLNWFDDEAVPAGFKTTDLLHFAYDPGSGNYALSLRAEDYGKIYFYVLEEKADLYGQWPSFENFLNSFVEE
;
A
#
# COMPACT_ATOMS: atom_id res chain seq x y z
N MET A 1 -15.32 -3.63 10.33
CA MET A 1 -14.70 -3.41 9.03
C MET A 1 -13.87 -4.60 8.63
N PHE A 2 -12.54 -4.57 8.80
CA PHE A 2 -11.73 -5.74 8.49
C PHE A 2 -11.63 -6.66 9.69
N ARG A 3 -11.62 -7.95 9.41
CA ARG A 3 -11.13 -8.92 10.35
C ARG A 3 -9.70 -9.26 9.93
N MET A 4 -8.75 -8.77 10.69
CA MET A 4 -7.33 -8.83 10.33
C MET A 4 -6.65 -9.98 11.05
N LEU A 5 -5.86 -10.76 10.29
CA LEU A 5 -5.04 -11.85 10.82
C LEU A 5 -3.57 -11.45 10.75
N ASP A 6 -2.78 -12.02 11.64
CA ASP A 6 -1.32 -11.86 11.61
C ASP A 6 -0.84 -10.41 11.66
N GLU A 7 -1.55 -9.57 12.41
CA GLU A 7 -1.10 -8.19 12.64
C GLU A 7 0.22 -8.18 13.41
N ASP A 8 1.04 -7.19 13.14
CA ASP A 8 2.20 -6.90 13.97
C ASP A 8 1.73 -6.15 15.24
N SER A 9 2.66 -5.92 16.17
CA SER A 9 2.34 -5.21 17.42
C SER A 9 1.76 -3.84 17.14
N PRO A 10 0.77 -3.39 17.93
CA PRO A 10 0.19 -2.05 17.73
C PRO A 10 1.24 -0.95 17.80
N ILE A 11 1.01 0.11 17.04
CA ILE A 11 1.88 1.29 17.03
C ILE A 11 1.18 2.48 17.67
N SER A 12 1.98 3.44 18.12
CA SER A 12 1.50 4.71 18.65
C SER A 12 1.44 5.77 17.54
N LYS A 13 0.76 6.88 17.84
CA LYS A 13 0.77 8.05 16.95
C LYS A 13 2.19 8.55 16.71
N GLU A 14 3.04 8.48 17.74
CA GLU A 14 4.43 8.91 17.63
C GLU A 14 5.21 8.01 16.66
N ASP A 15 4.98 6.70 16.71
CA ASP A 15 5.61 5.77 15.78
C ASP A 15 5.26 6.13 14.33
N PHE A 16 4.00 6.47 14.08
CA PHE A 16 3.56 6.85 12.75
C PHE A 16 4.19 8.18 12.30
N LEU A 17 4.28 9.15 13.22
CA LEU A 17 4.94 10.43 12.93
C LEU A 17 6.41 10.24 12.60
N GLN A 18 7.11 9.37 13.32
CA GLN A 18 8.51 9.05 13.04
C GLN A 18 8.67 8.43 11.65
N PHE A 19 7.72 7.57 11.26
CA PHE A 19 7.74 7.01 9.92
C PHE A 19 7.57 8.08 8.86
N GLU A 20 6.64 9.02 9.06
CA GLU A 20 6.46 10.15 8.14
C GLU A 20 7.72 11.00 8.03
N GLU A 21 8.45 11.18 9.12
CA GLU A 21 9.72 11.91 9.11
C GLU A 21 10.78 11.19 8.28
N ILE A 22 10.89 9.87 8.43
CA ILE A 22 11.81 9.04 7.63
C ILE A 22 11.45 9.13 6.16
N LEU A 23 10.17 9.06 5.85
CA LEU A 23 9.65 9.14 4.50
C LEU A 23 9.84 10.53 3.88
N GLY A 24 9.85 11.57 4.72
CA GLY A 24 9.92 12.96 4.28
C GLY A 24 8.60 13.47 3.71
N LYS A 25 7.50 12.78 3.98
CA LYS A 25 6.18 13.10 3.46
C LYS A 25 5.11 12.86 4.52
N LYS A 26 4.05 13.66 4.47
CA LYS A 26 2.90 13.47 5.35
C LYS A 26 1.88 12.58 4.64
N LEU A 27 1.41 11.56 5.33
CA LEU A 27 0.42 10.63 4.81
C LEU A 27 -1.00 11.09 5.19
N SER A 28 -2.00 10.52 4.50
CA SER A 28 -3.39 10.90 4.77
C SER A 28 -3.86 10.47 6.15
N GLU A 29 -4.87 11.14 6.68
CA GLU A 29 -5.49 10.75 7.94
C GLU A 29 -6.09 9.35 7.86
N ALA A 30 -6.65 8.98 6.70
CA ALA A 30 -7.21 7.65 6.49
C ALA A 30 -6.16 6.56 6.68
N MET A 31 -4.96 6.78 6.15
CA MET A 31 -3.87 5.82 6.30
C MET A 31 -3.36 5.78 7.75
N LYS A 32 -3.21 6.94 8.37
CA LYS A 32 -2.81 7.02 9.77
C LYS A 32 -3.79 6.27 10.67
N ASP A 33 -5.08 6.55 10.54
CA ASP A 33 -6.13 5.90 11.33
C ASP A 33 -6.15 4.40 11.12
N PHE A 34 -5.96 3.96 9.87
CA PHE A 34 -5.90 2.54 9.55
C PHE A 34 -4.74 1.86 10.28
N TYR A 35 -3.54 2.43 10.20
CA TYR A 35 -2.35 1.82 10.82
C TYR A 35 -2.36 1.90 12.35
N LEU A 36 -3.02 2.90 12.93
CA LEU A 36 -3.21 2.94 14.37
C LEU A 36 -4.18 1.87 14.85
N LYS A 37 -5.08 1.44 13.98
CA LYS A 37 -6.05 0.38 14.28
C LYS A 37 -5.50 -1.01 13.93
N TYR A 38 -4.82 -1.13 12.78
CA TYR A 38 -4.26 -2.38 12.29
C TYR A 38 -2.82 -2.15 11.84
N ASN A 39 -1.86 -2.73 12.51
CA ASN A 39 -0.47 -2.60 12.08
C ASN A 39 -0.12 -3.70 11.07
N GLY A 40 -0.66 -3.58 9.86
CA GLY A 40 -0.49 -4.58 8.82
C GLY A 40 -1.43 -5.76 9.02
N GLY A 41 -1.12 -6.86 8.36
CA GLY A 41 -1.87 -8.10 8.51
C GLY A 41 -2.65 -8.51 7.29
N GLN A 42 -3.28 -9.67 7.38
CA GLN A 42 -4.05 -10.26 6.31
C GLN A 42 -5.54 -10.08 6.57
N PRO A 43 -6.25 -9.30 5.75
CA PRO A 43 -7.70 -9.20 5.89
C PRO A 43 -8.37 -10.49 5.42
N GLN A 44 -9.56 -10.77 5.94
CA GLN A 44 -10.32 -11.95 5.52
C GLN A 44 -11.03 -11.79 4.18
N VAL A 45 -10.81 -10.69 3.51
CA VAL A 45 -11.28 -10.47 2.15
C VAL A 45 -10.19 -10.86 1.17
N ARG A 46 -10.56 -11.38 0.00
CA ARG A 46 -9.60 -11.95 -0.92
C ARG A 46 -9.28 -11.08 -2.11
N GLY A 47 -9.98 -9.99 -2.29
CA GLY A 47 -9.75 -9.14 -3.42
C GLY A 47 -10.15 -7.71 -3.18
N VAL A 48 -9.65 -6.86 -4.05
CA VAL A 48 -9.97 -5.44 -4.06
C VAL A 48 -10.29 -5.06 -5.49
N HIS A 49 -11.36 -4.29 -5.69
CA HIS A 49 -11.80 -3.93 -7.04
C HIS A 49 -11.53 -2.46 -7.35
N ASP A 50 -11.14 -2.19 -8.59
CA ASP A 50 -11.20 -0.86 -9.14
C ASP A 50 -12.41 -0.75 -10.06
N ASP A 51 -12.46 0.23 -10.96
CA ASP A 51 -13.60 0.42 -11.86
C ASP A 51 -13.81 -0.71 -12.86
N ARG A 52 -12.80 -1.54 -13.07
CA ARG A 52 -12.79 -2.52 -14.17
C ARG A 52 -12.62 -3.96 -13.73
N HIS A 53 -11.82 -4.19 -12.71
CA HIS A 53 -11.36 -5.53 -12.36
C HIS A 53 -11.35 -5.74 -10.86
N ILE A 54 -11.29 -7.02 -10.48
CA ILE A 54 -11.01 -7.43 -9.10
C ILE A 54 -9.60 -7.97 -9.10
N PHE A 55 -8.78 -7.46 -8.18
CA PHE A 55 -7.39 -7.87 -8.05
C PHE A 55 -7.19 -8.68 -6.78
N PRO A 56 -6.33 -9.70 -6.81
CA PRO A 56 -6.07 -10.50 -5.61
C PRO A 56 -5.35 -9.66 -4.55
N PHE A 57 -5.60 -9.99 -3.28
CA PHE A 57 -4.96 -9.30 -2.18
C PHE A 57 -4.53 -10.30 -1.13
N ASN A 58 -3.30 -10.19 -0.65
CA ASN A 58 -2.80 -11.03 0.43
C ASN A 58 -2.75 -10.26 1.74
N SER A 59 -1.83 -9.32 1.85
CA SER A 59 -1.55 -8.70 3.16
C SER A 59 -1.12 -7.25 3.03
N PHE A 60 -1.46 -6.49 4.08
CA PHE A 60 -0.85 -5.18 4.31
C PHE A 60 0.49 -5.37 5.02
N ASP A 61 1.49 -4.62 4.62
CA ASP A 61 2.75 -4.55 5.36
C ASP A 61 2.52 -3.81 6.67
N SER A 62 3.24 -4.21 7.71
CA SER A 62 3.29 -3.44 8.94
C SER A 62 4.10 -2.17 8.70
N LEU A 63 4.03 -1.23 9.66
CA LEU A 63 4.83 -0.01 9.58
C LEU A 63 6.32 -0.31 9.47
N ASP A 64 6.79 -1.28 10.25
CA ASP A 64 8.19 -1.69 10.24
C ASP A 64 8.59 -2.32 8.92
N GLU A 65 7.72 -3.15 8.34
CA GLU A 65 7.95 -3.77 7.03
C GLU A 65 8.03 -2.73 5.93
N MET A 66 7.14 -1.73 5.95
CA MET A 66 7.19 -0.63 4.99
C MET A 66 8.51 0.13 5.11
N ARG A 67 8.94 0.42 6.33
CA ARG A 67 10.19 1.13 6.58
C ARG A 67 11.38 0.36 6.03
N LYS A 68 11.41 -0.93 6.24
CA LYS A 68 12.50 -1.80 5.78
C LYS A 68 12.56 -1.91 4.26
N SER A 69 11.41 -1.82 3.60
CA SER A 69 11.33 -2.00 2.15
C SER A 69 11.49 -0.71 1.34
N LEU A 70 11.71 0.43 1.98
CA LEU A 70 11.78 1.72 1.27
C LEU A 70 12.83 1.74 0.16
N ASN A 71 13.89 0.95 0.27
CA ASN A 71 14.97 0.93 -0.71
C ASN A 71 15.14 -0.42 -1.43
N TRP A 72 14.14 -1.29 -1.35
CA TRP A 72 14.25 -2.63 -1.94
C TRP A 72 14.09 -2.65 -3.45
N PHE A 73 13.32 -1.71 -3.99
CA PHE A 73 12.95 -1.73 -5.41
C PHE A 73 13.91 -0.87 -6.22
N ASP A 74 14.32 -1.40 -7.38
CA ASP A 74 15.08 -0.62 -8.34
C ASP A 74 14.14 0.21 -9.20
N ASP A 75 14.64 1.29 -9.79
CA ASP A 75 13.84 2.13 -10.69
C ASP A 75 13.29 1.34 -11.88
N GLU A 76 13.97 0.27 -12.27
CA GLU A 76 13.52 -0.62 -13.35
C GLU A 76 12.37 -1.52 -12.93
N ALA A 77 12.20 -1.73 -11.63
CA ALA A 77 11.17 -2.61 -11.09
C ALA A 77 9.85 -1.88 -10.81
N VAL A 78 9.79 -0.58 -11.03
CA VAL A 78 8.58 0.21 -10.82
C VAL A 78 8.00 0.61 -12.17
N PRO A 79 6.71 0.97 -12.23
CA PRO A 79 6.07 1.32 -13.50
C PRO A 79 6.75 2.49 -14.21
N ALA A 80 6.65 2.52 -15.53
CA ALA A 80 7.22 3.60 -16.34
C ALA A 80 6.68 4.95 -15.86
N GLY A 81 7.58 5.91 -15.73
CA GLY A 81 7.24 7.25 -15.25
C GLY A 81 7.41 7.42 -13.75
N PHE A 82 7.72 6.35 -13.03
CA PHE A 82 7.97 6.39 -11.58
C PHE A 82 9.43 6.11 -11.28
N LYS A 83 9.89 6.69 -10.17
CA LYS A 83 11.13 6.27 -9.50
C LYS A 83 10.74 5.52 -8.24
N THR A 84 11.65 4.73 -7.68
CA THR A 84 11.38 4.01 -6.44
C THR A 84 10.96 4.95 -5.30
N THR A 85 11.54 6.15 -5.26
CA THR A 85 11.21 7.16 -4.24
C THR A 85 9.84 7.80 -4.43
N ASP A 86 9.18 7.55 -5.56
CA ASP A 86 7.84 8.06 -5.85
C ASP A 86 6.74 7.19 -5.27
N LEU A 87 7.07 6.00 -4.79
CA LEU A 87 6.08 5.01 -4.37
C LEU A 87 6.36 4.49 -2.95
N LEU A 88 5.31 4.43 -2.15
CA LEU A 88 5.34 3.74 -0.86
C LEU A 88 4.60 2.41 -1.03
N HIS A 89 5.35 1.30 -1.02
CA HIS A 89 4.79 -0.04 -1.12
C HIS A 89 4.24 -0.45 0.24
N PHE A 90 2.94 -0.74 0.31
CA PHE A 90 2.29 -1.01 1.60
C PHE A 90 1.53 -2.33 1.63
N ALA A 91 1.42 -3.02 0.51
CA ALA A 91 0.67 -4.28 0.45
C ALA A 91 1.07 -5.10 -0.76
N TYR A 92 0.70 -6.36 -0.76
CA TYR A 92 1.05 -7.28 -1.85
C TYR A 92 -0.02 -8.34 -2.04
N ASP A 93 -0.01 -8.95 -3.24
CA ASP A 93 -0.88 -10.07 -3.56
C ASP A 93 -0.17 -11.41 -3.29
N PRO A 94 -0.82 -12.56 -3.53
CA PRO A 94 -0.16 -13.87 -3.34
C PRO A 94 0.97 -14.17 -4.32
N GLY A 95 1.15 -13.37 -5.36
CA GLY A 95 2.19 -13.56 -6.38
C GLY A 95 3.22 -12.44 -6.35
N SER A 96 3.45 -11.80 -7.50
CA SER A 96 4.43 -10.74 -7.67
C SER A 96 3.82 -9.34 -7.68
N GLY A 97 2.53 -9.22 -7.35
CA GLY A 97 1.82 -7.95 -7.38
C GLY A 97 2.06 -7.11 -6.14
N ASN A 98 2.12 -5.80 -6.34
CA ASN A 98 2.33 -4.83 -5.27
C ASN A 98 1.32 -3.71 -5.33
N TYR A 99 0.89 -3.29 -4.17
CA TYR A 99 0.04 -2.11 -4.00
C TYR A 99 0.90 -1.00 -3.43
N ALA A 100 0.90 0.14 -4.10
CA ALA A 100 1.75 1.25 -3.72
C ALA A 100 1.00 2.57 -3.74
N LEU A 101 1.39 3.46 -2.83
CA LEU A 101 0.82 4.79 -2.71
C LEU A 101 1.77 5.80 -3.33
N SER A 102 1.26 6.65 -4.22
CA SER A 102 2.08 7.66 -4.87
C SER A 102 2.46 8.78 -3.91
N LEU A 103 3.73 9.12 -3.93
CA LEU A 103 4.29 10.26 -3.19
C LEU A 103 4.60 11.44 -4.11
N ARG A 104 4.30 11.31 -5.41
CA ARG A 104 4.52 12.40 -6.36
C ARG A 104 3.50 13.52 -6.13
N ALA A 105 3.92 14.76 -6.40
CA ALA A 105 3.04 15.92 -6.20
C ALA A 105 1.79 15.85 -7.09
N GLU A 106 1.93 15.38 -8.32
CA GLU A 106 0.86 15.37 -9.32
C GLU A 106 -0.28 14.37 -9.01
N ASP A 107 0.01 13.30 -8.27
CA ASP A 107 -0.99 12.28 -7.93
C ASP A 107 -0.83 11.78 -6.49
N TYR A 108 -0.45 12.65 -5.61
CA TYR A 108 -0.16 12.32 -4.21
C TYR A 108 -1.31 11.59 -3.54
N GLY A 109 -1.01 10.44 -2.96
CA GLY A 109 -1.99 9.60 -2.26
C GLY A 109 -2.75 8.63 -3.13
N LYS A 110 -2.59 8.68 -4.45
CA LYS A 110 -3.23 7.73 -5.35
C LYS A 110 -2.61 6.36 -5.16
N ILE A 111 -3.44 5.31 -5.23
CA ILE A 111 -3.00 3.93 -5.05
C ILE A 111 -2.91 3.25 -6.40
N TYR A 112 -1.84 2.48 -6.59
CA TYR A 112 -1.62 1.70 -7.81
C TYR A 112 -1.36 0.24 -7.47
N PHE A 113 -1.84 -0.65 -8.35
CA PHE A 113 -1.47 -2.05 -8.33
C PHE A 113 -0.66 -2.36 -9.58
N TYR A 114 0.49 -3.01 -9.40
CA TYR A 114 1.31 -3.45 -10.51
C TYR A 114 2.03 -4.75 -10.17
N VAL A 115 2.50 -5.44 -11.21
CA VAL A 115 3.19 -6.72 -11.07
C VAL A 115 4.66 -6.53 -11.45
N LEU A 116 5.57 -7.10 -10.66
CA LEU A 116 7.02 -6.94 -10.86
C LEU A 116 7.59 -7.73 -12.05
N GLU A 117 6.85 -8.68 -12.59
CA GLU A 117 7.34 -9.52 -13.67
C GLU A 117 7.45 -8.79 -14.98
N GLU A 118 8.51 -9.06 -15.75
CA GLU A 118 8.79 -8.54 -17.08
C GLU A 118 8.78 -7.02 -17.17
N LYS A 119 7.59 -6.45 -17.23
CA LYS A 119 7.38 -5.00 -17.22
C LYS A 119 6.46 -4.68 -16.06
N ALA A 120 6.84 -3.70 -15.27
CA ALA A 120 6.00 -3.22 -14.19
C ALA A 120 4.89 -2.35 -14.78
N ASP A 121 3.85 -2.98 -15.30
CA ASP A 121 2.70 -2.29 -15.87
C ASP A 121 1.67 -2.02 -14.79
N LEU A 122 0.99 -0.88 -14.89
CA LEU A 122 -0.12 -0.55 -13.99
C LEU A 122 -1.35 -1.33 -14.39
N TYR A 123 -1.90 -2.10 -13.46
CA TYR A 123 -3.11 -2.88 -13.69
C TYR A 123 -4.34 -2.30 -13.00
N GLY A 124 -4.16 -1.68 -11.83
CA GLY A 124 -5.26 -1.12 -11.07
C GLY A 124 -4.89 0.21 -10.45
N GLN A 125 -5.91 1.02 -10.15
CA GLN A 125 -5.69 2.31 -9.51
C GLN A 125 -6.91 2.76 -8.71
N TRP A 126 -6.66 3.47 -7.62
CA TRP A 126 -7.67 4.03 -6.73
C TRP A 126 -7.30 5.48 -6.40
N PRO A 127 -8.29 6.39 -6.32
CA PRO A 127 -7.98 7.81 -6.09
C PRO A 127 -7.31 8.11 -4.76
N SER A 128 -7.58 7.31 -3.72
CA SER A 128 -7.04 7.55 -2.38
C SER A 128 -6.99 6.27 -1.59
N PHE A 129 -6.30 6.30 -0.46
CA PHE A 129 -6.24 5.17 0.46
C PHE A 129 -7.64 4.84 1.01
N GLU A 130 -8.46 5.85 1.28
CA GLU A 130 -9.83 5.64 1.74
C GLU A 130 -10.67 4.91 0.69
N ASN A 131 -10.60 5.34 -0.57
CA ASN A 131 -11.28 4.64 -1.66
C ASN A 131 -10.79 3.20 -1.80
N PHE A 132 -9.50 2.99 -1.64
CA PHE A 132 -8.91 1.66 -1.69
C PHE A 132 -9.49 0.76 -0.59
N LEU A 133 -9.52 1.25 0.65
CA LEU A 133 -10.08 0.48 1.78
C LEU A 133 -11.55 0.12 1.56
N ASN A 134 -12.31 1.00 0.92
CA ASN A 134 -13.73 0.78 0.65
C ASN A 134 -13.97 -0.13 -0.57
N SER A 135 -12.92 -0.54 -1.25
CA SER A 135 -13.01 -1.34 -2.47
C SER A 135 -12.74 -2.83 -2.26
N PHE A 136 -12.59 -3.26 -1.03
CA PHE A 136 -12.40 -4.68 -0.74
C PHE A 136 -13.70 -5.45 -0.95
N VAL A 137 -13.57 -6.63 -1.54
CA VAL A 137 -14.70 -7.50 -1.88
C VAL A 137 -14.76 -8.62 -0.85
N GLU A 138 -15.90 -8.73 -0.19
CA GLU A 138 -16.16 -9.85 0.70
C GLU A 138 -16.65 -11.05 -0.12
N GLU A 139 -16.21 -12.22 0.29
CA GLU A 139 -16.70 -13.46 -0.32
C GLU A 139 -17.90 -14.00 0.41
#